data_9bf7d1970e703d3e92dab0917084954e
#
_entry.id   9bf7d1970e703d3e92dab0917084954e
#
_cell.length_a   1.000
_cell.length_b   1.000
_cell.length_c   1.000
_cell.angle_alpha   90.00
_cell.angle_beta   90.00
_cell.angle_gamma   90.00
#
_symmetry.space_group_name_H-M   'P 1'
#
loop_
_entity.id
_entity.type
_entity.pdbx_description
1 polymer ?
#
loop_
_entity_poly.entity_id
_entity_poly.type
_entity_poly.pdbx_seq_one_letter_code
_entity_poly.pdbx_strand_id
1 'polypeptide(L)'
;MCSHKIISLIFFVILQAQANTMQLIIDLGNTQIKYFVFDDNRDIDTRTVSYDHWENTLTQLQREYPLIEKCIVSDVNRSITADLQRALVPLPVILCSADLRLPFKTLYAPSHQLGADRVALLAACTLEYPNQNVLVIDLGSCITYDILDREGLHHGGAISPGYRMR
;
A
#
# COMPACT_ATOMS: atom_id res chain seq x y z
N MET A 1 12.21 -3.92 -11.83
CA MET A 1 11.18 -3.13 -12.54
C MET A 1 9.74 -3.57 -12.19
N CYS A 2 9.52 -4.44 -11.23
CA CYS A 2 8.19 -4.99 -10.89
C CYS A 2 7.53 -4.33 -9.65
N SER A 3 8.29 -3.79 -8.71
CA SER A 3 7.79 -3.26 -7.43
C SER A 3 6.87 -2.03 -7.56
N HIS A 4 7.12 -1.13 -8.51
CA HIS A 4 6.33 0.11 -8.67
C HIS A 4 4.92 -0.13 -9.21
N LYS A 5 4.76 -1.05 -10.18
CA LYS A 5 3.44 -1.37 -10.76
C LYS A 5 2.52 -2.10 -9.77
N ILE A 6 3.08 -2.90 -8.90
CA ILE A 6 2.30 -3.72 -7.96
C ILE A 6 1.74 -2.83 -6.84
N ILE A 7 2.53 -1.94 -6.27
CA ILE A 7 2.05 -0.99 -5.24
C ILE A 7 0.98 -0.06 -5.83
N SER A 8 1.17 0.41 -7.05
CA SER A 8 0.21 1.20 -7.81
C SER A 8 -1.14 0.48 -8.02
N LEU A 9 -1.09 -0.78 -8.39
CA LEU A 9 -2.28 -1.62 -8.61
C LEU A 9 -3.01 -1.96 -7.31
N ILE A 10 -2.28 -2.13 -6.22
CA ILE A 10 -2.74 -2.47 -4.88
C ILE A 10 -3.76 -1.46 -4.35
N PHE A 11 -3.47 -0.20 -4.55
CA PHE A 11 -4.28 0.87 -4.00
C PHE A 11 -5.47 1.22 -4.88
N PHE A 12 -5.35 0.98 -6.18
CA PHE A 12 -6.47 1.06 -7.11
C PHE A 12 -7.66 0.20 -6.68
N VAL A 13 -7.38 -0.94 -6.14
CA VAL A 13 -8.34 -1.95 -5.72
C VAL A 13 -9.11 -1.58 -4.46
N ILE A 14 -8.45 -1.02 -3.47
CA ILE A 14 -9.10 -0.60 -2.22
C ILE A 14 -10.03 0.60 -2.47
N LEU A 15 -9.81 1.32 -3.58
CA LEU A 15 -10.52 2.56 -3.93
C LEU A 15 -11.60 2.43 -5.00
N GLN A 16 -11.95 1.24 -5.47
CA GLN A 16 -12.94 1.00 -6.55
C GLN A 16 -14.30 1.73 -6.44
N ALA A 17 -14.45 2.68 -5.54
CA ALA A 17 -15.74 3.31 -5.29
C ALA A 17 -16.05 4.56 -6.13
N GLN A 18 -15.09 5.20 -6.80
CA GLN A 18 -15.40 6.39 -7.62
C GLN A 18 -14.38 6.59 -8.76
N ALA A 19 -14.85 6.50 -9.99
CA ALA A 19 -14.14 6.98 -11.18
C ALA A 19 -13.97 8.51 -11.11
N ASN A 20 -12.89 9.03 -11.69
CA ASN A 20 -12.58 10.46 -11.84
C ASN A 20 -12.15 11.19 -10.55
N THR A 21 -11.37 10.59 -9.67
CA THR A 21 -10.83 11.30 -8.51
C THR A 21 -9.32 11.21 -8.44
N MET A 22 -8.67 12.33 -8.12
CA MET A 22 -7.23 12.35 -7.84
C MET A 22 -6.95 11.82 -6.45
N GLN A 23 -5.96 10.95 -6.31
CA GLN A 23 -5.70 10.20 -5.09
C GLN A 23 -4.21 10.21 -4.76
N LEU A 24 -3.91 10.33 -3.48
CA LEU A 24 -2.56 10.18 -2.95
C LEU A 24 -2.41 8.84 -2.23
N ILE A 25 -1.34 8.15 -2.54
CA ILE A 25 -0.97 6.91 -1.89
C ILE A 25 0.39 7.10 -1.23
N ILE A 26 0.50 6.69 0.03
CA ILE A 26 1.72 6.80 0.80
C ILE A 26 2.06 5.42 1.36
N ASP A 27 3.22 4.91 0.98
CA ASP A 27 3.77 3.67 1.51
C ASP A 27 4.94 3.97 2.46
N LEU A 28 4.69 3.82 3.76
CA LEU A 28 5.67 3.98 4.83
C LEU A 28 6.40 2.65 5.04
N GLY A 29 7.43 2.41 4.21
CA GLY A 29 8.29 1.24 4.32
C GLY A 29 9.29 1.36 5.47
N ASN A 30 10.09 0.31 5.71
CA ASN A 30 11.07 0.31 6.81
C ASN A 30 12.19 1.34 6.65
N THR A 31 12.58 1.69 5.44
CA THR A 31 13.73 2.55 5.15
C THR A 31 13.40 3.81 4.38
N GLN A 32 12.33 3.79 3.61
CA GLN A 32 11.95 4.86 2.71
C GLN A 32 10.44 5.01 2.66
N ILE A 33 10.01 6.20 2.31
CA ILE A 33 8.61 6.54 2.03
C ILE A 33 8.44 6.68 0.54
N LYS A 34 7.37 6.07 0.02
CA LYS A 34 6.98 6.21 -1.38
C LYS A 34 5.64 6.92 -1.47
N TYR A 35 5.57 7.88 -2.36
CA TYR A 35 4.35 8.62 -2.70
C TYR A 35 3.97 8.30 -4.13
N PHE A 36 2.68 8.10 -4.36
CA PHE A 36 2.12 7.91 -5.69
C PHE A 36 0.91 8.82 -5.83
N VAL A 37 0.84 9.59 -6.90
CA VAL A 37 -0.33 10.38 -7.25
C VAL A 37 -1.02 9.72 -8.43
N PHE A 38 -2.30 9.40 -8.23
CA PHE A 38 -3.15 8.83 -9.26
C PHE A 38 -4.18 9.84 -9.71
N ASP A 39 -4.39 9.92 -11.02
CA ASP A 39 -5.50 10.61 -11.65
C ASP A 39 -6.22 9.59 -12.53
N ASP A 40 -7.49 9.33 -12.23
CA ASP A 40 -8.32 8.34 -12.94
C ASP A 40 -7.58 7.04 -13.28
N ASN A 41 -6.99 6.42 -12.26
CA ASN A 41 -6.25 5.14 -12.37
C ASN A 41 -4.90 5.20 -13.11
N ARG A 42 -4.42 6.39 -13.42
CA ARG A 42 -3.08 6.59 -13.99
C ARG A 42 -2.13 7.11 -12.93
N ASP A 43 -1.00 6.45 -12.78
CA ASP A 43 0.12 6.95 -12.01
C ASP A 43 0.71 8.16 -12.76
N ILE A 44 0.54 9.36 -12.20
CA ILE A 44 1.01 10.62 -12.79
C ILE A 44 2.25 11.17 -12.12
N ASP A 45 2.53 10.78 -10.87
CA ASP A 45 3.76 11.13 -10.16
C ASP A 45 4.13 10.06 -9.13
N THR A 46 5.41 9.72 -9.08
CA THR A 46 5.96 8.78 -8.10
C THR A 46 7.23 9.33 -7.49
N ARG A 47 7.27 9.43 -6.15
CA ARG A 47 8.44 9.90 -5.40
C ARG A 47 8.85 8.90 -4.34
N THR A 48 10.16 8.75 -4.16
CA THR A 48 10.75 7.94 -3.08
C THR A 48 11.72 8.80 -2.31
N VAL A 49 11.51 8.91 -1.00
CA VAL A 49 12.31 9.78 -0.12
C VAL A 49 12.68 9.07 1.19
N SER A 50 13.72 9.56 1.85
CA SER A 50 14.01 9.17 3.23
C SER A 50 13.05 9.84 4.21
N TYR A 51 12.97 9.32 5.42
CA TYR A 51 12.10 9.84 6.47
C TYR A 51 12.38 11.30 6.83
N ASP A 52 13.60 11.79 6.66
CA ASP A 52 13.95 13.20 6.95
C ASP A 52 13.32 14.21 5.99
N HIS A 53 12.78 13.77 4.86
CA HIS A 53 12.27 14.62 3.79
C HIS A 53 10.75 14.51 3.58
N TRP A 54 10.04 13.74 4.42
CA TRP A 54 8.64 13.41 4.20
C TRP A 54 7.72 14.65 4.21
N GLU A 55 7.91 15.58 5.17
CA GLU A 55 7.07 16.79 5.31
C GLU A 55 7.21 17.71 4.10
N ASN A 56 8.45 17.94 3.68
CA ASN A 56 8.72 18.79 2.52
C ASN A 56 8.12 18.20 1.25
N THR A 57 8.27 16.88 1.06
CA THR A 57 7.73 16.18 -0.11
C THR A 57 6.19 16.21 -0.10
N LEU A 58 5.56 15.96 1.05
CA LEU A 58 4.12 16.03 1.18
C LEU A 58 3.59 17.43 0.87
N THR A 59 4.22 18.46 1.46
CA THR A 59 3.84 19.86 1.22
C THR A 59 3.97 20.24 -0.26
N GLN A 60 5.01 19.76 -0.93
CA GLN A 60 5.20 19.98 -2.35
C GLN A 60 4.11 19.29 -3.17
N LEU A 61 3.81 18.02 -2.88
CA LEU A 61 2.74 17.27 -3.55
C LEU A 61 1.37 17.95 -3.39
N GLN A 62 1.04 18.42 -2.19
CA GLN A 62 -0.23 19.12 -1.94
C GLN A 62 -0.36 20.42 -2.74
N ARG A 63 0.76 21.11 -3.00
CA ARG A 63 0.79 22.34 -3.82
C ARG A 63 0.68 22.02 -5.33
N GLU A 64 1.37 20.99 -5.79
CA GLU A 64 1.38 20.58 -7.20
C GLU A 64 0.07 19.91 -7.61
N TYR A 65 -0.56 19.19 -6.67
CA TYR A 65 -1.78 18.43 -6.91
C TYR A 65 -2.92 18.83 -5.96
N PRO A 66 -3.45 20.06 -6.08
CA PRO A 66 -4.48 20.57 -5.16
C PRO A 66 -5.84 19.87 -5.29
N LEU A 67 -6.02 19.05 -6.32
CA LEU A 67 -7.24 18.27 -6.58
C LEU A 67 -7.23 16.89 -5.96
N ILE A 68 -6.24 16.54 -5.13
CA ILE A 68 -6.25 15.29 -4.36
C ILE A 68 -7.42 15.29 -3.39
N GLU A 69 -8.31 14.31 -3.51
CA GLU A 69 -9.54 14.20 -2.74
C GLU A 69 -9.44 13.24 -1.56
N LYS A 70 -8.51 12.29 -1.60
CA LYS A 70 -8.32 11.26 -0.56
C LYS A 70 -6.91 10.71 -0.54
N CYS A 71 -6.53 10.16 0.60
CA CYS A 71 -5.23 9.53 0.78
C CYS A 71 -5.38 8.12 1.35
N ILE A 72 -4.59 7.18 0.85
CA ILE A 72 -4.39 5.88 1.49
C ILE A 72 -2.96 5.79 1.98
N VAL A 73 -2.80 5.25 3.18
CA VAL A 73 -1.50 5.05 3.81
C VAL A 73 -1.32 3.58 4.15
N SER A 74 -0.28 2.97 3.59
CA SER A 74 0.29 1.71 4.05
C SER A 74 1.39 2.03 5.05
N ASP A 75 1.36 1.44 6.22
CA ASP A 75 2.32 1.76 7.29
C ASP A 75 2.78 0.50 8.00
N VAL A 76 4.04 0.15 7.79
CA VAL A 76 4.69 -0.97 8.48
C VAL A 76 5.54 -0.51 9.67
N ASN A 77 5.85 0.79 9.78
CA ASN A 77 6.78 1.35 10.75
C ASN A 77 6.09 2.07 11.91
N ARG A 78 4.91 2.65 11.67
CA ARG A 78 4.09 3.43 12.63
C ARG A 78 4.82 4.63 13.28
N SER A 79 5.97 5.04 12.77
CA SER A 79 6.80 6.09 13.40
C SER A 79 6.26 7.51 13.19
N ILE A 80 5.61 7.77 12.05
CA ILE A 80 5.12 9.11 11.68
C ILE A 80 3.63 9.15 11.34
N THR A 81 2.89 8.08 11.54
CA THR A 81 1.48 7.96 11.14
C THR A 81 0.62 9.09 11.67
N ALA A 82 0.74 9.42 12.95
CA ALA A 82 -0.06 10.48 13.59
C ALA A 82 0.30 11.87 13.06
N ASP A 83 1.57 12.13 12.79
CA ASP A 83 2.05 13.40 12.23
C ASP A 83 1.59 13.55 10.79
N LEU A 84 1.70 12.47 10.02
CA LEU A 84 1.23 12.41 8.64
C LEU A 84 -0.28 12.66 8.54
N GLN A 85 -1.08 12.01 9.40
CA GLN A 85 -2.53 12.23 9.42
C GLN A 85 -2.88 13.69 9.74
N ARG A 86 -2.15 14.32 10.66
CA ARG A 86 -2.35 15.76 10.98
C ARG A 86 -1.98 16.65 9.79
N ALA A 87 -0.89 16.36 9.11
CA ALA A 87 -0.43 17.13 7.95
C ALA A 87 -1.36 16.99 6.73
N LEU A 88 -2.15 15.92 6.68
CA LEU A 88 -3.11 15.67 5.59
C LEU A 88 -4.50 16.30 5.83
N VAL A 89 -4.80 16.84 7.01
CA VAL A 89 -6.10 17.50 7.26
C VAL A 89 -6.32 18.66 6.27
N PRO A 90 -7.52 18.81 5.67
CA PRO A 90 -8.78 18.07 5.86
C PRO A 90 -8.98 16.84 4.97
N LEU A 91 -7.95 16.36 4.30
CA LEU A 91 -8.04 15.24 3.37
C LEU A 91 -8.45 13.94 4.11
N PRO A 92 -9.47 13.19 3.63
CA PRO A 92 -9.79 11.88 4.17
C PRO A 92 -8.63 10.91 4.02
N VAL A 93 -8.21 10.28 5.13
CA VAL A 93 -7.11 9.31 5.16
C VAL A 93 -7.62 7.93 5.53
N ILE A 94 -7.32 6.95 4.69
CA ILE A 94 -7.60 5.53 4.93
C ILE A 94 -6.28 4.84 5.28
N LEU A 95 -6.21 4.25 6.48
CA LEU A 95 -5.07 3.39 6.84
C LEU A 95 -5.29 1.98 6.33
N CYS A 96 -4.35 1.46 5.56
CA CYS A 96 -4.39 0.09 5.08
C CYS A 96 -4.21 -0.88 6.25
N SER A 97 -5.18 -1.74 6.48
CA SER A 97 -5.15 -2.75 7.54
C SER A 97 -6.05 -3.94 7.19
N ALA A 98 -5.86 -5.05 7.91
CA ALA A 98 -6.71 -6.23 7.76
C ALA A 98 -8.14 -6.04 8.32
N ASP A 99 -8.43 -4.92 8.99
CA ASP A 99 -9.75 -4.60 9.51
C ASP A 99 -10.64 -3.92 8.46
N LEU A 100 -10.09 -3.54 7.33
CA LEU A 100 -10.85 -3.02 6.19
C LEU A 100 -11.68 -4.13 5.53
N ARG A 101 -12.71 -3.72 4.78
CA ARG A 101 -13.43 -4.63 3.91
C ARG A 101 -12.52 -5.04 2.73
N LEU A 102 -11.88 -6.18 2.85
CA LEU A 102 -10.92 -6.68 1.86
C LEU A 102 -11.59 -7.59 0.82
N PRO A 103 -11.05 -7.68 -0.41
CA PRO A 103 -11.54 -8.59 -1.44
C PRO A 103 -11.13 -10.05 -1.21
N PHE A 104 -10.37 -10.35 -0.17
CA PHE A 104 -9.93 -11.68 0.22
C PHE A 104 -10.26 -12.00 1.67
N LYS A 105 -10.21 -13.28 2.03
CA LYS A 105 -10.26 -13.76 3.42
C LYS A 105 -8.87 -14.23 3.84
N THR A 106 -8.59 -14.23 5.14
CA THR A 106 -7.29 -14.71 5.63
C THR A 106 -7.44 -15.71 6.77
N LEU A 107 -6.58 -16.72 6.75
CA LEU A 107 -6.36 -17.65 7.87
C LEU A 107 -5.25 -17.15 8.81
N TYR A 108 -4.61 -16.04 8.49
CA TYR A 108 -3.59 -15.44 9.35
C TYR A 108 -4.22 -14.98 10.67
N ALA A 109 -3.70 -15.49 11.78
CA ALA A 109 -4.26 -15.23 13.09
C ALA A 109 -3.17 -14.71 14.07
N PRO A 110 -3.44 -13.59 14.76
CA PRO A 110 -4.59 -12.72 14.59
C PRO A 110 -4.46 -11.82 13.32
N SER A 111 -5.58 -11.60 12.62
CA SER A 111 -5.58 -10.89 11.33
C SER A 111 -4.98 -9.48 11.39
N HIS A 112 -5.18 -8.75 12.49
CA HIS A 112 -4.65 -7.39 12.67
C HIS A 112 -3.12 -7.29 12.73
N GLN A 113 -2.41 -8.43 12.85
CA GLN A 113 -0.94 -8.49 12.79
C GLN A 113 -0.41 -8.71 11.36
N LEU A 114 -1.28 -8.94 10.39
CA LEU A 114 -0.86 -8.97 8.99
C LEU A 114 -0.40 -7.58 8.56
N GLY A 115 0.84 -7.48 8.08
CA GLY A 115 1.43 -6.21 7.68
C GLY A 115 0.62 -5.49 6.59
N ALA A 116 0.54 -4.17 6.65
CA ALA A 116 -0.23 -3.36 5.72
C ALA A 116 0.22 -3.55 4.26
N ASP A 117 1.52 -3.69 4.03
CA ASP A 117 2.12 -4.03 2.75
C ASP A 117 1.60 -5.36 2.18
N ARG A 118 1.54 -6.40 3.03
CA ARG A 118 1.02 -7.72 2.64
C ARG A 118 -0.49 -7.67 2.39
N VAL A 119 -1.26 -6.97 3.23
CA VAL A 119 -2.71 -6.75 3.02
C VAL A 119 -2.94 -6.12 1.64
N ALA A 120 -2.18 -5.09 1.34
CA ALA A 120 -2.28 -4.38 0.09
C ALA A 120 -1.97 -5.30 -1.11
N LEU A 121 -0.84 -6.04 -1.08
CA LEU A 121 -0.44 -6.97 -2.15
C LEU A 121 -1.47 -8.08 -2.38
N LEU A 122 -1.99 -8.68 -1.32
CA LEU A 122 -3.02 -9.71 -1.39
C LEU A 122 -4.32 -9.19 -2.01
N ALA A 123 -4.75 -7.99 -1.62
CA ALA A 123 -5.92 -7.35 -2.19
C ALA A 123 -5.77 -7.13 -3.70
N ALA A 124 -4.60 -6.64 -4.14
CA ALA A 124 -4.31 -6.46 -5.56
C ALA A 124 -4.31 -7.78 -6.32
N CYS A 125 -3.60 -8.79 -5.80
CA CYS A 125 -3.52 -10.09 -6.45
C CYS A 125 -4.88 -10.78 -6.59
N THR A 126 -5.79 -10.60 -5.61
CA THR A 126 -7.14 -11.15 -5.68
C THR A 126 -7.92 -10.60 -6.87
N LEU A 127 -7.72 -9.36 -7.22
CA LEU A 127 -8.44 -8.70 -8.30
C LEU A 127 -7.75 -8.83 -9.65
N GLU A 128 -6.43 -8.83 -9.67
CA GLU A 128 -5.65 -9.00 -10.90
C GLU A 128 -5.66 -10.43 -11.41
N TYR A 129 -5.73 -11.40 -10.50
CA TYR A 129 -5.70 -12.83 -10.81
C TYR A 129 -6.91 -13.56 -10.24
N PRO A 130 -8.15 -13.20 -10.64
CA PRO A 130 -9.35 -13.82 -10.10
C PRO A 130 -9.40 -15.30 -10.44
N ASN A 131 -9.88 -16.12 -9.49
CA ASN A 131 -10.04 -17.58 -9.65
C ASN A 131 -8.72 -18.34 -9.94
N GLN A 132 -7.59 -17.80 -9.51
CA GLN A 132 -6.28 -18.43 -9.65
C GLN A 132 -5.60 -18.64 -8.29
N ASN A 133 -4.76 -19.69 -8.19
CA ASN A 133 -3.85 -19.82 -7.07
C ASN A 133 -2.63 -18.93 -7.32
N VAL A 134 -2.28 -18.08 -6.38
CA VAL A 134 -1.22 -17.07 -6.52
C VAL A 134 -0.21 -17.21 -5.39
N LEU A 135 1.06 -17.28 -5.73
CA LEU A 135 2.17 -17.05 -4.82
C LEU A 135 2.62 -15.60 -4.96
N VAL A 136 2.46 -14.81 -3.90
CA VAL A 136 2.90 -13.42 -3.85
C VAL A 136 4.27 -13.37 -3.21
N ILE A 137 5.24 -12.77 -3.88
CA ILE A 137 6.59 -12.57 -3.35
C ILE A 137 6.92 -11.09 -3.45
N ASP A 138 7.14 -10.44 -2.30
CA ASP A 138 7.63 -9.06 -2.23
C ASP A 138 9.10 -9.03 -1.84
N LEU A 139 9.91 -8.37 -2.66
CA LEU A 139 11.36 -8.27 -2.53
C LEU A 139 11.74 -6.87 -2.00
N GLY A 140 11.69 -6.71 -0.69
CA GLY A 140 12.03 -5.47 0.00
C GLY A 140 13.21 -5.60 0.96
N SER A 141 13.21 -4.81 2.02
CA SER A 141 14.14 -4.95 3.15
C SER A 141 14.06 -6.34 3.78
N CYS A 142 12.83 -6.88 3.89
CA CYS A 142 12.56 -8.30 4.05
C CYS A 142 11.99 -8.85 2.75
N ILE A 143 12.00 -10.18 2.61
CA ILE A 143 11.27 -10.87 1.55
C ILE A 143 10.05 -11.50 2.19
N THR A 144 8.86 -11.17 1.71
CA THR A 144 7.61 -11.81 2.15
C THR A 144 7.13 -12.80 1.10
N TYR A 145 6.48 -13.84 1.55
CA TYR A 145 5.87 -14.89 0.73
C TYR A 145 4.46 -15.10 1.24
N ASP A 146 3.47 -15.04 0.36
CA ASP A 146 2.07 -15.24 0.70
C ASP A 146 1.38 -16.14 -0.31
N ILE A 147 0.49 -17.00 0.15
CA ILE A 147 -0.28 -17.91 -0.71
C ILE A 147 -1.75 -17.51 -0.67
N LEU A 148 -2.29 -17.20 -1.83
CA LEU A 148 -3.70 -16.91 -2.05
C LEU A 148 -4.27 -18.00 -2.97
N ASP A 149 -5.37 -18.65 -2.58
CA ASP A 149 -6.01 -19.63 -3.43
C ASP A 149 -7.05 -19.02 -4.40
N ARG A 150 -7.55 -19.83 -5.29
CA ARG A 150 -8.53 -19.44 -6.31
C ARG A 150 -9.87 -18.94 -5.74
N GLU A 151 -10.19 -19.30 -4.52
CA GLU A 151 -11.38 -18.88 -3.79
C GLU A 151 -11.18 -17.53 -3.08
N GLY A 152 -9.98 -16.94 -3.19
CA GLY A 152 -9.61 -15.70 -2.53
C GLY A 152 -9.33 -15.89 -1.04
N LEU A 153 -8.88 -17.08 -0.62
CA LEU A 153 -8.46 -17.35 0.74
C LEU A 153 -6.93 -17.28 0.86
N HIS A 154 -6.45 -16.39 1.72
CA HIS A 154 -5.04 -16.28 2.08
C HIS A 154 -4.69 -17.32 3.14
N HIS A 155 -3.81 -18.24 2.80
CA HIS A 155 -3.39 -19.36 3.66
C HIS A 155 -2.26 -19.00 4.64
N GLY A 156 -1.80 -17.74 4.62
CA GLY A 156 -0.63 -17.31 5.36
C GLY A 156 0.61 -17.28 4.48
N GLY A 157 1.77 -17.17 5.13
CA GLY A 157 3.02 -17.04 4.42
C GLY A 157 4.23 -17.03 5.33
N ALA A 158 5.35 -16.58 4.80
CA ALA A 158 6.63 -16.51 5.50
C ALA A 158 7.31 -15.15 5.26
N ILE A 159 8.22 -14.80 6.15
CA ILE A 159 9.09 -13.64 6.02
C ILE A 159 10.54 -14.12 6.18
N SER A 160 11.40 -13.68 5.29
CA SER A 160 12.84 -13.95 5.36
C SER A 160 13.65 -12.65 5.24
N PRO A 161 14.91 -12.63 5.71
CA PRO A 161 15.79 -11.49 5.50
C PRO A 161 15.96 -11.18 4.02
N GLY A 162 15.86 -9.89 3.66
CA GLY A 162 16.14 -9.41 2.31
C GLY A 162 17.63 -9.46 1.97
N TYR A 163 17.94 -9.19 0.71
CA TYR A 163 19.32 -9.31 0.19
C TYR A 163 20.34 -8.45 0.96
N ARG A 164 19.93 -7.28 1.45
CA ARG A 164 20.81 -6.36 2.19
C ARG A 164 20.98 -6.72 3.69
N MET A 165 20.25 -7.71 4.17
CA MET A 165 20.27 -8.15 5.56
C MET A 165 21.03 -9.47 5.77
N ARG A 166 21.62 -10.02 4.70
CA ARG A 166 22.38 -11.27 4.70
C ARG A 166 23.87 -11.03 4.80
#